data_c00414b15189a372c7c03ef890a6558d
#
_entry.id   c00414b15189a372c7c03ef890a6558d
#
_cell.length_a   1.000
_cell.length_b   1.000
_cell.length_c   1.000
_cell.angle_alpha   90.00
_cell.angle_beta   90.00
_cell.angle_gamma   90.00
#
_symmetry.space_group_name_H-M   'P 1'
#
loop_
_entity.id
_entity.type
_entity.pdbx_description
1 polymer ?
#
loop_
_entity_poly.entity_id
_entity_poly.type
_entity_poly.pdbx_seq_one_letter_code
_entity_poly.pdbx_strand_id
1 'polypeptide(L)'
;MGYKVAVVGATGNVGREMMQVLAERAFPIDEIVALASSRSQGTEIEFGDTGKMLKCKNLEHFDFTGWDIALFSAGGSIAKEYAPKAAAAGCVVIDNSSHFRMDPDVPLIVPEVNPDAIDGYTAKNIIANPNCSTAQLVVALKPIHDKVGIERVVVSTYQSTSGAGREAMDELWNQTKGIYVNQEAEPRYFTKQIAFNVIPHIDDFMEDGRTKEEWKMEVETKKILDPDIELVATCVRVPTFVGHAEAVHLELAGPMTEEECRSLLRESPGIMVVDKREADEENYVTPIECVGEWATFISRIREDKTVDHGIAFWCVSDNLRKGAALNAVQIAEELLNRGVLKPEKAQIPPPLEDL
;
A
#
# COMPACT_ATOMS: atom_id res chain seq x y z
N MET A 1 24.58 13.49 -3.43
CA MET A 1 23.88 13.38 -4.72
C MET A 1 22.57 12.68 -4.41
N GLY A 2 21.47 13.29 -4.75
CA GLY A 2 20.14 12.73 -4.58
C GLY A 2 19.52 12.34 -5.92
N TYR A 3 18.26 11.99 -5.89
CA TYR A 3 17.50 11.52 -7.04
C TYR A 3 16.42 12.54 -7.44
N LYS A 4 16.04 12.50 -8.70
CA LYS A 4 14.90 13.27 -9.20
C LYS A 4 13.65 12.40 -9.13
N VAL A 5 12.70 12.82 -8.29
CA VAL A 5 11.49 12.06 -7.97
C VAL A 5 10.24 12.78 -8.48
N ALA A 6 9.45 12.11 -9.30
CA ALA A 6 8.15 12.59 -9.76
C ALA A 6 7.03 11.86 -9.01
N VAL A 7 6.07 12.60 -8.44
CA VAL A 7 4.89 12.03 -7.79
C VAL A 7 3.66 12.31 -8.65
N VAL A 8 3.10 11.28 -9.27
CA VAL A 8 1.92 11.35 -10.16
C VAL A 8 0.66 11.06 -9.36
N GLY A 9 -0.33 11.94 -9.45
CA GLY A 9 -1.51 11.91 -8.59
C GLY A 9 -1.28 12.57 -7.23
N ALA A 10 -0.37 13.53 -7.18
CA ALA A 10 0.10 14.20 -5.98
C ALA A 10 -1.00 14.88 -5.13
N THR A 11 -2.14 15.24 -5.73
CA THR A 11 -3.27 15.86 -5.00
C THR A 11 -4.16 14.88 -4.26
N GLY A 12 -4.06 13.58 -4.57
CA GLY A 12 -4.82 12.51 -3.91
C GLY A 12 -4.28 12.17 -2.51
N ASN A 13 -5.03 11.38 -1.74
CA ASN A 13 -4.62 10.97 -0.39
C ASN A 13 -3.25 10.27 -0.39
N VAL A 14 -3.10 9.24 -1.23
CA VAL A 14 -1.84 8.47 -1.33
C VAL A 14 -0.69 9.32 -1.87
N GLY A 15 -0.93 10.20 -2.86
CA GLY A 15 0.12 11.07 -3.40
C GLY A 15 0.66 12.07 -2.38
N ARG A 16 -0.21 12.62 -1.52
CA ARG A 16 0.18 13.47 -0.38
C ARG A 16 0.97 12.67 0.65
N GLU A 17 0.50 11.46 0.96
CA GLU A 17 1.19 10.58 1.90
C GLU A 17 2.56 10.13 1.36
N MET A 18 2.71 9.90 0.05
CA MET A 18 4.02 9.64 -0.56
C MET A 18 5.01 10.78 -0.32
N MET A 19 4.56 12.03 -0.43
CA MET A 19 5.42 13.18 -0.14
C MET A 19 5.77 13.29 1.33
N GLN A 20 4.83 12.99 2.22
CA GLN A 20 5.03 12.94 3.66
C GLN A 20 6.08 11.88 4.02
N VAL A 21 5.90 10.65 3.55
CA VAL A 21 6.79 9.52 3.83
C VAL A 21 8.19 9.73 3.24
N LEU A 22 8.32 10.27 2.03
CA LEU A 22 9.62 10.62 1.45
C LEU A 22 10.41 11.60 2.33
N ALA A 23 9.71 12.60 2.91
CA ALA A 23 10.33 13.56 3.82
C ALA A 23 10.68 12.94 5.18
N GLU A 24 9.76 12.21 5.81
CA GLU A 24 9.96 11.54 7.10
C GLU A 24 11.12 10.54 7.07
N ARG A 25 11.28 9.81 5.95
CA ARG A 25 12.36 8.82 5.76
C ARG A 25 13.64 9.44 5.24
N ALA A 26 13.69 10.77 5.08
CA ALA A 26 14.84 11.49 4.54
C ALA A 26 15.38 10.87 3.23
N PHE A 27 14.45 10.46 2.34
CA PHE A 27 14.80 9.91 1.04
C PHE A 27 15.74 10.90 0.30
N PRO A 28 16.84 10.46 -0.32
CA PRO A 28 17.82 11.36 -0.90
C PRO A 28 17.29 12.01 -2.20
N ILE A 29 16.69 13.20 -2.09
CA ILE A 29 16.05 13.93 -3.19
C ILE A 29 16.85 15.17 -3.56
N ASP A 30 17.30 15.28 -4.81
CA ASP A 30 17.83 16.51 -5.39
C ASP A 30 16.72 17.36 -5.99
N GLU A 31 15.77 16.76 -6.69
CA GLU A 31 14.61 17.42 -7.28
C GLU A 31 13.33 16.61 -7.09
N ILE A 32 12.23 17.27 -6.74
CA ILE A 32 10.92 16.65 -6.62
C ILE A 32 9.88 17.46 -7.37
N VAL A 33 8.98 16.77 -8.10
CA VAL A 33 7.86 17.38 -8.80
C VAL A 33 6.54 16.73 -8.43
N ALA A 34 5.53 17.55 -8.17
CA ALA A 34 4.15 17.13 -7.99
C ALA A 34 3.42 17.19 -9.35
N LEU A 35 2.87 16.06 -9.80
CA LEU A 35 2.14 15.95 -11.05
C LEU A 35 0.67 15.61 -10.79
N ALA A 36 -0.22 16.30 -11.48
CA ALA A 36 -1.66 16.12 -11.37
C ALA A 36 -2.35 16.34 -12.72
N SER A 37 -3.67 16.13 -12.77
CA SER A 37 -4.46 16.46 -13.96
C SER A 37 -4.53 17.98 -14.21
N SER A 38 -4.95 18.36 -15.42
CA SER A 38 -5.19 19.78 -15.79
C SER A 38 -6.11 20.51 -14.81
N ARG A 39 -7.08 19.83 -14.20
CA ARG A 39 -7.99 20.40 -13.18
C ARG A 39 -7.28 20.81 -11.89
N SER A 40 -6.22 20.13 -11.54
CA SER A 40 -5.43 20.37 -10.31
C SER A 40 -4.11 21.09 -10.59
N GLN A 41 -3.85 21.48 -11.83
CA GLN A 41 -2.65 22.24 -12.18
C GLN A 41 -2.60 23.55 -11.39
N GLY A 42 -1.45 23.84 -10.80
CA GLY A 42 -1.24 25.04 -10.00
C GLY A 42 -1.65 24.92 -8.53
N THR A 43 -2.29 23.82 -8.13
CA THR A 43 -2.52 23.55 -6.70
C THR A 43 -1.18 23.44 -5.99
N GLU A 44 -1.07 24.06 -4.83
CA GLU A 44 0.11 23.97 -3.98
C GLU A 44 -0.05 22.82 -2.97
N ILE A 45 1.00 22.02 -2.83
CA ILE A 45 1.07 20.90 -1.91
C ILE A 45 2.37 21.02 -1.12
N GLU A 46 2.29 20.87 0.20
CA GLU A 46 3.47 20.83 1.04
C GLU A 46 4.22 19.50 0.86
N PHE A 47 5.54 19.56 0.80
CA PHE A 47 6.41 18.38 0.80
C PHE A 47 6.73 17.99 2.24
N GLY A 48 6.01 17.02 2.77
CA GLY A 48 6.08 16.66 4.19
C GLY A 48 5.82 17.88 5.08
N ASP A 49 6.29 17.83 6.30
CA ASP A 49 6.23 18.96 7.26
C ASP A 49 7.46 19.87 7.13
N THR A 50 8.01 20.03 5.91
CA THR A 50 9.27 20.77 5.68
C THR A 50 9.07 22.26 5.43
N GLY A 51 7.83 22.72 5.25
CA GLY A 51 7.50 24.07 4.81
C GLY A 51 7.75 24.33 3.32
N LYS A 52 8.28 23.34 2.57
CA LYS A 52 8.51 23.47 1.12
C LYS A 52 7.21 23.21 0.36
N MET A 53 6.70 24.27 -0.29
CA MET A 53 5.52 24.17 -1.14
C MET A 53 5.90 23.78 -2.57
N LEU A 54 5.20 22.79 -3.11
CA LEU A 54 5.32 22.31 -4.48
C LEU A 54 4.07 22.69 -5.28
N LYS A 55 4.27 23.38 -6.39
CA LYS A 55 3.17 23.72 -7.30
C LYS A 55 2.96 22.59 -8.30
N CYS A 56 1.76 21.99 -8.32
CA CYS A 56 1.43 20.90 -9.22
C CYS A 56 1.57 21.29 -10.69
N LYS A 57 2.31 20.50 -11.45
CA LYS A 57 2.40 20.59 -12.91
C LYS A 57 1.38 19.65 -13.56
N ASN A 58 0.99 19.98 -14.80
CA ASN A 58 0.11 19.11 -15.59
C ASN A 58 0.87 17.89 -16.10
N LEU A 59 0.36 16.69 -15.80
CA LEU A 59 0.93 15.40 -16.23
C LEU A 59 0.95 15.27 -17.77
N GLU A 60 -0.09 15.77 -18.46
CA GLU A 60 -0.25 15.63 -19.91
C GLU A 60 0.91 16.26 -20.72
N HIS A 61 1.58 17.25 -20.13
CA HIS A 61 2.65 18.01 -20.78
C HIS A 61 4.01 17.80 -20.10
N PHE A 62 4.11 16.81 -19.18
CA PHE A 62 5.33 16.58 -18.44
C PHE A 62 6.27 15.63 -19.21
N ASP A 63 7.53 16.05 -19.34
CA ASP A 63 8.60 15.22 -19.89
C ASP A 63 9.36 14.52 -18.75
N PHE A 64 9.35 13.18 -18.76
CA PHE A 64 10.05 12.36 -17.79
C PHE A 64 11.54 12.17 -18.08
N THR A 65 12.07 12.71 -19.18
CA THR A 65 13.49 12.61 -19.51
C THR A 65 14.38 13.19 -18.42
N GLY A 66 15.33 12.37 -17.96
CA GLY A 66 16.26 12.74 -16.88
C GLY A 66 15.67 12.71 -15.47
N TRP A 67 14.49 12.07 -15.28
CA TRP A 67 13.92 11.74 -13.98
C TRP A 67 14.28 10.29 -13.62
N ASP A 68 14.65 10.06 -12.36
CA ASP A 68 15.12 8.74 -11.90
C ASP A 68 13.95 7.83 -11.50
N ILE A 69 13.01 8.36 -10.72
CA ILE A 69 11.89 7.61 -10.13
C ILE A 69 10.59 8.35 -10.36
N ALA A 70 9.53 7.60 -10.68
CA ALA A 70 8.16 8.11 -10.70
C ALA A 70 7.23 7.25 -9.85
N LEU A 71 6.66 7.83 -8.79
CA LEU A 71 5.68 7.22 -7.92
C LEU A 71 4.27 7.53 -8.45
N PHE A 72 3.53 6.50 -8.87
CA PHE A 72 2.21 6.65 -9.46
C PHE A 72 1.09 6.31 -8.48
N SER A 73 0.16 7.25 -8.27
CA SER A 73 -1.04 7.07 -7.43
C SER A 73 -2.30 7.70 -8.04
N ALA A 74 -2.37 7.76 -9.39
CA ALA A 74 -3.44 8.44 -10.12
C ALA A 74 -4.51 7.49 -10.70
N GLY A 75 -4.52 6.22 -10.30
CA GLY A 75 -5.45 5.20 -10.78
C GLY A 75 -5.03 4.49 -12.07
N GLY A 76 -5.69 3.34 -12.36
CA GLY A 76 -5.23 2.41 -13.40
C GLY A 76 -5.25 2.96 -14.82
N SER A 77 -6.21 3.80 -15.19
CA SER A 77 -6.27 4.41 -16.53
C SER A 77 -5.09 5.35 -16.79
N ILE A 78 -4.70 6.12 -15.80
CA ILE A 78 -3.55 7.03 -15.87
C ILE A 78 -2.24 6.23 -15.88
N ALA A 79 -2.11 5.21 -15.02
CA ALA A 79 -0.96 4.33 -15.01
C ALA A 79 -0.77 3.63 -16.35
N LYS A 80 -1.84 3.07 -16.92
CA LYS A 80 -1.83 2.43 -18.26
C LYS A 80 -1.25 3.34 -19.34
N GLU A 81 -1.60 4.63 -19.31
CA GLU A 81 -1.19 5.58 -20.35
C GLU A 81 0.22 6.15 -20.10
N TYR A 82 0.51 6.57 -18.87
CA TYR A 82 1.70 7.38 -18.58
C TYR A 82 2.87 6.58 -17.99
N ALA A 83 2.65 5.45 -17.31
CA ALA A 83 3.74 4.66 -16.78
C ALA A 83 4.69 4.12 -17.87
N PRO A 84 4.19 3.58 -19.01
CA PRO A 84 5.07 3.18 -20.10
C PRO A 84 5.82 4.36 -20.72
N LYS A 85 5.25 5.57 -20.75
CA LYS A 85 5.94 6.77 -21.27
C LYS A 85 7.10 7.18 -20.35
N ALA A 86 6.88 7.17 -19.03
CA ALA A 86 7.92 7.44 -18.04
C ALA A 86 9.02 6.39 -18.09
N ALA A 87 8.66 5.11 -18.18
CA ALA A 87 9.60 3.99 -18.30
C ALA A 87 10.45 4.07 -19.57
N ALA A 88 9.86 4.43 -20.72
CA ALA A 88 10.56 4.64 -21.98
C ALA A 88 11.52 5.83 -21.96
N ALA A 89 11.25 6.84 -21.12
CA ALA A 89 12.15 7.98 -20.88
C ALA A 89 13.32 7.64 -19.92
N GLY A 90 13.41 6.39 -19.45
CA GLY A 90 14.48 5.91 -18.56
C GLY A 90 14.15 6.03 -17.06
N CYS A 91 12.96 6.52 -16.69
CA CYS A 91 12.52 6.63 -15.33
C CYS A 91 12.02 5.27 -14.79
N VAL A 92 12.39 4.88 -13.57
CA VAL A 92 11.80 3.69 -12.93
C VAL A 92 10.47 4.07 -12.33
N VAL A 93 9.41 3.37 -12.74
CA VAL A 93 8.05 3.61 -12.27
C VAL A 93 7.70 2.66 -11.14
N ILE A 94 7.16 3.19 -10.04
CA ILE A 94 6.53 2.42 -8.97
C ILE A 94 5.04 2.75 -9.00
N ASP A 95 4.23 1.80 -9.46
CA ASP A 95 2.79 1.99 -9.69
C ASP A 95 1.94 1.44 -8.57
N ASN A 96 1.21 2.30 -7.87
CA ASN A 96 0.27 1.92 -6.83
C ASN A 96 -1.12 1.52 -7.37
N SER A 97 -1.36 1.62 -8.67
CA SER A 97 -2.62 1.18 -9.27
C SER A 97 -2.69 -0.34 -9.44
N SER A 98 -3.88 -0.85 -9.73
CA SER A 98 -4.06 -2.29 -10.01
C SER A 98 -3.65 -2.70 -11.43
N HIS A 99 -3.27 -1.75 -12.30
CA HIS A 99 -3.16 -2.03 -13.74
C HIS A 99 -2.06 -3.05 -14.09
N PHE A 100 -0.90 -2.91 -13.48
CA PHE A 100 0.26 -3.75 -13.79
C PHE A 100 0.48 -4.92 -12.82
N ARG A 101 -0.29 -5.03 -11.74
CA ARG A 101 -0.03 -6.02 -10.68
C ARG A 101 0.03 -7.45 -11.16
N MET A 102 -0.84 -7.83 -12.11
CA MET A 102 -0.89 -9.18 -12.65
C MET A 102 -0.17 -9.34 -14.00
N ASP A 103 0.53 -8.32 -14.46
CA ASP A 103 1.42 -8.43 -15.63
C ASP A 103 2.62 -9.32 -15.29
N PRO A 104 2.91 -10.40 -16.07
CA PRO A 104 4.00 -11.32 -15.77
C PRO A 104 5.39 -10.70 -15.84
N ASP A 105 5.55 -9.63 -16.63
CA ASP A 105 6.82 -8.91 -16.79
C ASP A 105 6.99 -7.75 -15.81
N VAL A 106 6.04 -7.55 -14.88
CA VAL A 106 6.09 -6.51 -13.86
C VAL A 106 6.14 -7.17 -12.48
N PRO A 107 7.21 -6.98 -11.70
CA PRO A 107 7.27 -7.50 -10.35
C PRO A 107 6.28 -6.79 -9.42
N LEU A 108 5.63 -7.55 -8.56
CA LEU A 108 4.72 -7.10 -7.52
C LEU A 108 5.43 -7.24 -6.18
N ILE A 109 5.75 -6.10 -5.52
CA ILE A 109 6.77 -6.08 -4.46
C ILE A 109 6.21 -5.60 -3.12
N VAL A 110 6.53 -6.38 -2.08
CA VAL A 110 6.51 -5.97 -0.67
C VAL A 110 7.92 -6.20 -0.12
N PRO A 111 8.70 -5.16 0.19
CA PRO A 111 10.11 -5.30 0.53
C PRO A 111 10.42 -6.25 1.69
N GLU A 112 9.53 -6.37 2.68
CA GLU A 112 9.67 -7.31 3.80
C GLU A 112 9.38 -8.78 3.41
N VAL A 113 8.85 -9.04 2.21
CA VAL A 113 8.35 -10.36 1.79
C VAL A 113 9.17 -10.94 0.65
N ASN A 114 9.27 -10.21 -0.45
CA ASN A 114 9.88 -10.69 -1.69
C ASN A 114 10.83 -9.66 -2.35
N PRO A 115 11.79 -9.07 -1.59
CA PRO A 115 12.65 -8.02 -2.13
C PRO A 115 13.46 -8.46 -3.36
N ASP A 116 13.80 -9.74 -3.48
CA ASP A 116 14.61 -10.24 -4.59
C ASP A 116 13.87 -10.25 -5.93
N ALA A 117 12.53 -10.29 -5.91
CA ALA A 117 11.73 -10.19 -7.13
C ALA A 117 11.86 -8.82 -7.82
N ILE A 118 12.42 -7.80 -7.14
CA ILE A 118 12.63 -6.46 -7.69
C ILE A 118 13.56 -6.48 -8.91
N ASP A 119 14.49 -7.43 -9.01
CA ASP A 119 15.42 -7.53 -10.12
C ASP A 119 14.73 -7.72 -11.49
N GLY A 120 13.49 -8.20 -11.48
CA GLY A 120 12.63 -8.31 -12.66
C GLY A 120 12.14 -6.99 -13.25
N TYR A 121 12.33 -5.84 -12.54
CA TYR A 121 11.80 -4.55 -13.00
C TYR A 121 12.35 -4.10 -14.37
N THR A 122 13.56 -4.54 -14.73
CA THR A 122 14.25 -4.14 -15.96
C THR A 122 13.51 -4.55 -17.24
N ALA A 123 12.58 -5.50 -17.15
CA ALA A 123 11.77 -5.92 -18.30
C ALA A 123 10.91 -4.77 -18.85
N LYS A 124 10.35 -3.94 -17.98
CA LYS A 124 9.48 -2.81 -18.36
C LYS A 124 9.83 -1.48 -17.69
N ASN A 125 10.84 -1.42 -16.82
CA ASN A 125 11.12 -0.30 -15.90
C ASN A 125 9.90 0.09 -15.04
N ILE A 126 9.04 -0.87 -14.75
CA ILE A 126 7.84 -0.70 -13.93
C ILE A 126 7.85 -1.74 -12.81
N ILE A 127 7.52 -1.30 -11.60
CA ILE A 127 7.31 -2.13 -10.42
C ILE A 127 5.88 -1.86 -9.93
N ALA A 128 5.12 -2.90 -9.64
CA ALA A 128 3.78 -2.76 -9.08
C ALA A 128 3.81 -2.80 -7.55
N ASN A 129 3.05 -1.90 -6.95
CA ASN A 129 2.74 -1.88 -5.52
C ASN A 129 1.40 -2.62 -5.31
N PRO A 130 1.29 -3.56 -4.34
CA PRO A 130 0.10 -4.39 -4.18
C PRO A 130 -1.12 -3.61 -3.67
N ASN A 131 -2.24 -4.31 -3.59
CA ASN A 131 -3.43 -3.86 -2.89
C ASN A 131 -3.13 -3.60 -1.40
N CYS A 132 -3.79 -2.61 -0.81
CA CYS A 132 -3.51 -2.17 0.56
C CYS A 132 -3.75 -3.27 1.61
N SER A 133 -4.81 -4.06 1.45
CA SER A 133 -5.08 -5.21 2.34
C SER A 133 -4.07 -6.32 2.09
N THR A 134 -3.75 -6.64 0.83
CA THR A 134 -2.72 -7.65 0.51
C THR A 134 -1.35 -7.28 1.11
N ALA A 135 -0.94 -6.01 1.05
CA ALA A 135 0.36 -5.58 1.54
C ALA A 135 0.56 -5.91 3.03
N GLN A 136 -0.40 -5.53 3.88
CA GLN A 136 -0.32 -5.83 5.32
C GLN A 136 -0.46 -7.32 5.62
N LEU A 137 -1.33 -8.03 4.88
CA LEU A 137 -1.54 -9.46 5.06
C LEU A 137 -0.26 -10.25 4.81
N VAL A 138 0.39 -10.06 3.65
CA VAL A 138 1.59 -10.84 3.29
C VAL A 138 2.78 -10.57 4.21
N VAL A 139 2.90 -9.37 4.79
CA VAL A 139 3.90 -9.06 5.81
C VAL A 139 3.69 -9.95 7.04
N ALA A 140 2.45 -10.13 7.49
CA ALA A 140 2.13 -11.00 8.61
C ALA A 140 2.30 -12.50 8.27
N LEU A 141 1.98 -12.91 7.03
CA LEU A 141 2.05 -14.30 6.58
C LEU A 141 3.48 -14.79 6.36
N LYS A 142 4.36 -13.93 5.83
CA LYS A 142 5.73 -14.31 5.40
C LYS A 142 6.52 -15.08 6.45
N PRO A 143 6.72 -14.59 7.69
CA PRO A 143 7.51 -15.30 8.69
C PRO A 143 6.88 -16.64 9.08
N ILE A 144 5.57 -16.74 9.16
CA ILE A 144 4.86 -17.98 9.48
C ILE A 144 5.02 -18.99 8.34
N HIS A 145 4.86 -18.54 7.10
CA HIS A 145 5.02 -19.38 5.91
C HIS A 145 6.44 -19.94 5.79
N ASP A 146 7.45 -19.09 5.99
CA ASP A 146 8.86 -19.52 5.97
C ASP A 146 9.18 -20.57 7.06
N LYS A 147 8.50 -20.49 8.20
CA LYS A 147 8.78 -21.37 9.34
C LYS A 147 8.13 -22.75 9.22
N VAL A 148 6.87 -22.80 8.83
CA VAL A 148 6.08 -24.04 8.86
C VAL A 148 5.25 -24.30 7.60
N GLY A 149 5.17 -23.35 6.66
CA GLY A 149 4.26 -23.40 5.52
C GLY A 149 2.83 -23.02 5.90
N ILE A 150 2.15 -22.33 5.00
CA ILE A 150 0.72 -22.01 5.09
C ILE A 150 0.04 -22.73 3.93
N GLU A 151 -0.97 -23.54 4.23
CA GLU A 151 -1.77 -24.23 3.22
C GLU A 151 -3.00 -23.41 2.84
N ARG A 152 -3.66 -22.81 3.84
CA ARG A 152 -4.90 -22.05 3.60
C ARG A 152 -5.01 -20.82 4.49
N VAL A 153 -5.58 -19.76 3.90
CA VAL A 153 -5.89 -18.49 4.56
C VAL A 153 -7.38 -18.19 4.42
N VAL A 154 -8.06 -17.93 5.53
CA VAL A 154 -9.39 -17.34 5.55
C VAL A 154 -9.27 -15.96 6.16
N VAL A 155 -9.66 -14.92 5.40
CA VAL A 155 -9.52 -13.54 5.86
C VAL A 155 -10.81 -12.75 5.68
N SER A 156 -11.23 -12.04 6.73
CA SER A 156 -12.28 -11.03 6.66
C SER A 156 -11.65 -9.66 6.90
N THR A 157 -11.84 -8.74 5.96
CA THR A 157 -11.28 -7.40 6.07
C THR A 157 -12.29 -6.40 6.61
N TYR A 158 -11.82 -5.39 7.31
CA TYR A 158 -12.56 -4.22 7.80
C TYR A 158 -11.84 -2.98 7.28
N GLN A 159 -12.24 -2.57 6.05
CA GLN A 159 -11.50 -1.55 5.30
C GLN A 159 -12.12 -0.16 5.48
N SER A 160 -11.28 0.79 5.84
CA SER A 160 -11.63 2.20 5.97
C SER A 160 -11.98 2.86 4.65
N THR A 161 -12.69 4.00 4.71
CA THR A 161 -13.16 4.74 3.54
C THR A 161 -12.02 5.41 2.73
N SER A 162 -10.86 5.68 3.35
CA SER A 162 -9.71 6.30 2.67
C SER A 162 -9.16 5.45 1.52
N GLY A 163 -9.33 4.12 1.56
CA GLY A 163 -8.96 3.21 0.47
C GLY A 163 -9.74 3.45 -0.82
N ALA A 164 -10.93 4.03 -0.71
CA ALA A 164 -11.76 4.44 -1.84
C ALA A 164 -11.55 5.92 -2.24
N GLY A 165 -10.66 6.64 -1.55
CA GLY A 165 -10.31 8.01 -1.86
C GLY A 165 -11.06 9.07 -1.06
N ARG A 166 -10.81 10.33 -1.40
CA ARG A 166 -11.31 11.49 -0.65
C ARG A 166 -12.84 11.60 -0.66
N GLU A 167 -13.46 11.37 -1.81
CA GLU A 167 -14.92 11.47 -1.95
C GLU A 167 -15.65 10.49 -1.03
N ALA A 168 -15.09 9.29 -0.84
CA ALA A 168 -15.63 8.29 0.07
C ALA A 168 -15.51 8.72 1.55
N MET A 169 -14.40 9.36 1.91
CA MET A 169 -14.22 9.94 3.25
C MET A 169 -15.18 11.09 3.49
N ASP A 170 -15.35 11.97 2.50
CA ASP A 170 -16.28 13.10 2.56
C ASP A 170 -17.73 12.60 2.67
N GLU A 171 -18.09 11.49 2.01
CA GLU A 171 -19.42 10.88 2.16
C GLU A 171 -19.65 10.35 3.58
N LEU A 172 -18.70 9.60 4.16
CA LEU A 172 -18.80 9.15 5.55
C LEU A 172 -19.00 10.34 6.51
N TRP A 173 -18.18 11.39 6.34
CA TRP A 173 -18.28 12.60 7.15
C TRP A 173 -19.66 13.27 7.04
N ASN A 174 -20.12 13.47 5.80
CA ASN A 174 -21.39 14.17 5.54
C ASN A 174 -22.60 13.36 6.02
N GLN A 175 -22.61 12.04 5.80
CA GLN A 175 -23.67 11.16 6.32
C GLN A 175 -23.69 11.17 7.86
N THR A 176 -22.53 11.03 8.49
CA THR A 176 -22.42 11.06 9.96
C THR A 176 -22.97 12.35 10.52
N LYS A 177 -22.54 13.50 10.00
CA LYS A 177 -23.01 14.81 10.43
C LYS A 177 -24.50 15.01 10.15
N GLY A 178 -24.97 14.56 8.96
CA GLY A 178 -26.39 14.66 8.57
C GLY A 178 -27.33 13.93 9.52
N ILE A 179 -26.97 12.71 9.92
CA ILE A 179 -27.78 11.89 10.84
C ILE A 179 -28.00 12.62 12.18
N TYR A 180 -26.98 13.28 12.74
CA TYR A 180 -27.12 14.03 13.99
C TYR A 180 -28.03 15.27 13.91
N VAL A 181 -28.27 15.77 12.69
CA VAL A 181 -29.19 16.89 12.48
C VAL A 181 -30.50 16.48 11.77
N ASN A 182 -30.85 15.18 11.85
CA ASN A 182 -32.04 14.59 11.25
C ASN A 182 -32.14 14.79 9.72
N GLN A 183 -31.01 14.81 9.02
CA GLN A 183 -30.96 14.78 7.55
C GLN A 183 -30.83 13.33 7.07
N GLU A 184 -31.43 13.04 5.94
CA GLU A 184 -31.33 11.72 5.31
C GLU A 184 -29.89 11.48 4.83
N ALA A 185 -29.34 10.29 5.12
CA ALA A 185 -28.02 9.86 4.67
C ALA A 185 -28.14 9.22 3.29
N GLU A 186 -28.09 10.02 2.24
CA GLU A 186 -28.11 9.53 0.85
C GLU A 186 -26.77 8.95 0.44
N PRO A 187 -26.69 7.67 0.03
CA PRO A 187 -25.50 7.10 -0.59
C PRO A 187 -25.27 7.76 -1.97
N ARG A 188 -24.02 8.18 -2.21
CA ARG A 188 -23.60 8.78 -3.49
C ARG A 188 -22.39 8.08 -4.09
N TYR A 189 -21.42 7.78 -3.26
CA TYR A 189 -20.21 7.08 -3.62
C TYR A 189 -20.35 5.58 -3.33
N PHE A 190 -20.84 5.23 -2.14
CA PHE A 190 -21.10 3.84 -1.78
C PHE A 190 -22.48 3.39 -2.26
N THR A 191 -22.64 2.07 -2.41
CA THR A 191 -23.91 1.46 -2.82
C THR A 191 -25.01 1.54 -1.74
N LYS A 192 -24.60 1.78 -0.49
CA LYS A 192 -25.46 1.89 0.70
C LYS A 192 -24.90 2.95 1.64
N GLN A 193 -25.72 3.39 2.60
CA GLN A 193 -25.25 4.23 3.70
C GLN A 193 -24.06 3.57 4.38
N ILE A 194 -22.95 4.34 4.52
CA ILE A 194 -21.74 3.88 5.20
C ILE A 194 -21.70 4.33 6.67
N ALA A 195 -22.23 5.50 7.00
CA ALA A 195 -22.24 5.99 8.38
C ALA A 195 -23.04 5.02 9.29
N PHE A 196 -22.38 4.55 10.36
CA PHE A 196 -22.93 3.58 11.33
C PHE A 196 -23.35 2.23 10.71
N ASN A 197 -22.71 1.82 9.61
CA ASN A 197 -23.03 0.60 8.88
C ASN A 197 -21.76 -0.12 8.38
N VAL A 198 -21.89 -1.37 7.98
CA VAL A 198 -20.87 -2.16 7.29
C VAL A 198 -21.40 -2.62 5.94
N ILE A 199 -20.56 -2.55 4.91
CA ILE A 199 -20.94 -2.87 3.52
C ILE A 199 -20.05 -4.00 3.02
N PRO A 200 -20.55 -5.26 2.87
CA PRO A 200 -19.76 -6.38 2.38
C PRO A 200 -19.65 -6.35 0.84
N HIS A 201 -19.17 -5.24 0.32
CA HIS A 201 -19.01 -4.98 -1.10
C HIS A 201 -17.94 -3.91 -1.33
N ILE A 202 -16.82 -4.31 -1.90
CA ILE A 202 -15.73 -3.42 -2.30
C ILE A 202 -15.31 -3.76 -3.71
N ASP A 203 -15.30 -2.77 -4.62
CA ASP A 203 -15.06 -2.92 -6.05
C ASP A 203 -16.22 -3.69 -6.75
N ASP A 204 -16.07 -4.05 -8.01
CA ASP A 204 -17.11 -4.69 -8.83
C ASP A 204 -17.28 -6.18 -8.50
N PHE A 205 -18.49 -6.70 -8.65
CA PHE A 205 -18.72 -8.15 -8.61
C PHE A 205 -18.17 -8.84 -9.86
N MET A 206 -17.58 -10.01 -9.65
CA MET A 206 -17.14 -10.93 -10.68
C MET A 206 -18.21 -12.00 -10.96
N GLU A 207 -18.06 -12.76 -12.05
CA GLU A 207 -19.04 -13.78 -12.47
C GLU A 207 -19.22 -14.91 -11.44
N ASP A 208 -18.21 -15.18 -10.63
CA ASP A 208 -18.22 -16.20 -9.59
C ASP A 208 -18.81 -15.73 -8.25
N GLY A 209 -19.29 -14.49 -8.19
CA GLY A 209 -19.92 -13.89 -7.02
C GLY A 209 -18.94 -13.23 -6.04
N ARG A 210 -17.64 -13.36 -6.25
CA ARG A 210 -16.63 -12.59 -5.50
C ARG A 210 -16.62 -11.14 -5.95
N THR A 211 -16.12 -10.25 -5.10
CA THR A 211 -15.76 -8.91 -5.56
C THR A 211 -14.32 -8.92 -6.11
N LYS A 212 -14.04 -7.94 -6.95
CA LYS A 212 -12.68 -7.77 -7.49
C LYS A 212 -11.64 -7.50 -6.39
N GLU A 213 -12.04 -6.89 -5.28
CA GLU A 213 -11.16 -6.70 -4.12
C GLU A 213 -10.76 -8.03 -3.49
N GLU A 214 -11.70 -8.96 -3.31
CA GLU A 214 -11.45 -10.32 -2.81
C GLU A 214 -10.56 -11.12 -3.77
N TRP A 215 -10.80 -11.02 -5.07
CA TRP A 215 -9.95 -11.62 -6.08
C TRP A 215 -8.49 -11.09 -6.04
N LYS A 216 -8.31 -9.76 -5.86
CA LYS A 216 -6.98 -9.18 -5.73
C LYS A 216 -6.20 -9.79 -4.55
N MET A 217 -6.84 -9.94 -3.40
CA MET A 217 -6.18 -10.51 -2.22
C MET A 217 -5.68 -11.93 -2.49
N GLU A 218 -6.46 -12.75 -3.18
CA GLU A 218 -6.04 -14.10 -3.55
C GLU A 218 -4.87 -14.09 -4.53
N VAL A 219 -5.03 -13.47 -5.70
CA VAL A 219 -4.04 -13.59 -6.78
C VAL A 219 -2.74 -12.82 -6.47
N GLU A 220 -2.83 -11.71 -5.74
CA GLU A 220 -1.66 -10.93 -5.34
C GLU A 220 -0.87 -11.66 -4.24
N THR A 221 -1.53 -12.29 -3.26
CA THR A 221 -0.87 -13.13 -2.26
C THR A 221 -0.12 -14.28 -2.91
N LYS A 222 -0.75 -14.98 -3.86
CA LYS A 222 -0.11 -16.05 -4.64
C LYS A 222 1.11 -15.55 -5.43
N LYS A 223 1.04 -14.36 -6.02
CA LYS A 223 2.16 -13.79 -6.79
C LYS A 223 3.31 -13.31 -5.91
N ILE A 224 3.02 -12.77 -4.72
CA ILE A 224 4.02 -12.19 -3.82
C ILE A 224 4.69 -13.24 -2.95
N LEU A 225 3.91 -14.18 -2.40
CA LEU A 225 4.36 -15.10 -1.37
C LEU A 225 4.55 -16.53 -1.89
N ASP A 226 3.47 -17.23 -2.24
CA ASP A 226 3.53 -18.59 -2.74
C ASP A 226 2.26 -18.93 -3.55
N PRO A 227 2.39 -19.44 -4.80
CA PRO A 227 1.26 -19.78 -5.65
C PRO A 227 0.37 -20.90 -5.11
N ASP A 228 0.88 -21.72 -4.20
CA ASP A 228 0.18 -22.90 -3.66
C ASP A 228 -0.72 -22.55 -2.45
N ILE A 229 -0.63 -21.34 -1.91
CA ILE A 229 -1.49 -20.91 -0.79
C ILE A 229 -2.93 -20.75 -1.28
N GLU A 230 -3.85 -21.49 -0.66
CA GLU A 230 -5.28 -21.31 -0.89
C GLU A 230 -5.83 -20.18 -0.02
N LEU A 231 -6.45 -19.17 -0.65
CA LEU A 231 -6.97 -18.00 0.07
C LEU A 231 -8.42 -17.72 -0.29
N VAL A 232 -9.25 -17.47 0.72
CA VAL A 232 -10.59 -16.90 0.56
C VAL A 232 -10.71 -15.64 1.41
N ALA A 233 -11.16 -14.55 0.78
CA ALA A 233 -11.38 -13.27 1.43
C ALA A 233 -12.86 -12.89 1.45
N THR A 234 -13.28 -12.16 2.48
CA THR A 234 -14.54 -11.40 2.51
C THR A 234 -14.19 -9.95 2.83
N CYS A 235 -14.36 -9.06 1.85
CA CYS A 235 -13.96 -7.68 1.98
C CYS A 235 -15.12 -6.78 2.38
N VAL A 236 -15.00 -6.12 3.53
CA VAL A 236 -16.06 -5.30 4.13
C VAL A 236 -15.60 -3.86 4.29
N ARG A 237 -16.37 -2.90 3.77
CA ARG A 237 -16.19 -1.48 4.04
C ARG A 237 -16.81 -1.12 5.39
N VAL A 238 -16.04 -0.45 6.25
CA VAL A 238 -16.46 -0.02 7.58
C VAL A 238 -16.40 1.50 7.73
N PRO A 239 -17.14 2.10 8.68
CA PRO A 239 -17.26 3.54 8.84
C PRO A 239 -16.08 4.14 9.63
N THR A 240 -14.86 3.80 9.23
CA THR A 240 -13.61 4.41 9.69
C THR A 240 -12.98 5.23 8.57
N PHE A 241 -12.22 6.27 8.92
CA PHE A 241 -11.59 7.13 7.90
C PHE A 241 -10.32 6.51 7.34
N VAL A 242 -9.39 6.08 8.19
CA VAL A 242 -8.09 5.51 7.83
C VAL A 242 -7.84 4.26 8.69
N GLY A 243 -6.98 3.38 8.20
CA GLY A 243 -6.61 2.13 8.84
C GLY A 243 -7.48 0.95 8.38
N HIS A 244 -6.84 -0.11 7.88
CA HIS A 244 -7.49 -1.37 7.53
C HIS A 244 -7.18 -2.42 8.59
N ALA A 245 -8.20 -3.19 8.95
CA ALA A 245 -8.05 -4.32 9.85
C ALA A 245 -8.47 -5.62 9.18
N GLU A 246 -7.93 -6.74 9.65
CA GLU A 246 -8.18 -8.07 9.10
C GLU A 246 -8.26 -9.10 10.22
N ALA A 247 -9.32 -9.91 10.21
CA ALA A 247 -9.41 -11.13 10.99
C ALA A 247 -8.87 -12.28 10.12
N VAL A 248 -7.73 -12.85 10.51
CA VAL A 248 -6.99 -13.85 9.74
C VAL A 248 -7.05 -15.19 10.45
N HIS A 249 -7.36 -16.23 9.71
CA HIS A 249 -7.30 -17.64 10.14
C HIS A 249 -6.43 -18.42 9.16
N LEU A 250 -5.50 -19.19 9.69
CA LEU A 250 -4.53 -19.98 8.93
C LEU A 250 -4.69 -21.47 9.22
N GLU A 251 -4.57 -22.29 8.17
CA GLU A 251 -4.24 -23.70 8.26
C GLU A 251 -2.77 -23.85 7.84
N LEU A 252 -1.95 -24.43 8.72
CA LEU A 252 -0.51 -24.54 8.53
C LEU A 252 -0.14 -25.98 8.14
N ALA A 253 0.94 -26.14 7.37
CA ALA A 253 1.47 -27.46 6.99
C ALA A 253 2.11 -28.20 8.16
N GLY A 254 2.39 -27.54 9.26
CA GLY A 254 2.99 -28.12 10.45
C GLY A 254 2.56 -27.42 11.74
N PRO A 255 2.86 -28.02 12.91
CA PRO A 255 2.45 -27.47 14.19
C PRO A 255 3.18 -26.17 14.53
N MET A 256 2.44 -25.21 15.08
CA MET A 256 2.94 -23.98 15.67
C MET A 256 2.05 -23.59 16.84
N THR A 257 2.64 -23.38 18.00
CA THR A 257 1.91 -22.86 19.16
C THR A 257 1.70 -21.35 19.04
N GLU A 258 0.72 -20.80 19.76
CA GLU A 258 0.50 -19.35 19.80
C GLU A 258 1.71 -18.56 20.30
N GLU A 259 2.50 -19.12 21.23
CA GLU A 259 3.69 -18.46 21.78
C GLU A 259 4.86 -18.46 20.77
N GLU A 260 5.04 -19.56 20.03
CA GLU A 260 6.00 -19.62 18.94
C GLU A 260 5.64 -18.61 17.84
N CYS A 261 4.36 -18.53 17.46
CA CYS A 261 3.86 -17.55 16.50
C CYS A 261 4.10 -16.12 16.98
N ARG A 262 3.76 -15.83 18.25
CA ARG A 262 3.96 -14.50 18.86
C ARG A 262 5.42 -14.09 18.88
N SER A 263 6.31 -14.99 19.28
CA SER A 263 7.76 -14.75 19.34
C SER A 263 8.33 -14.54 17.94
N LEU A 264 7.96 -15.36 16.98
CA LEU A 264 8.38 -15.24 15.58
C LEU A 264 7.98 -13.90 14.98
N LEU A 265 6.73 -13.49 15.18
CA LEU A 265 6.22 -12.22 14.64
C LEU A 265 6.88 -10.99 15.30
N ARG A 266 7.23 -11.04 16.59
CA ARG A 266 7.96 -9.96 17.27
C ARG A 266 9.35 -9.71 16.72
N GLU A 267 10.00 -10.73 16.20
CA GLU A 267 11.35 -10.67 15.62
C GLU A 267 11.34 -10.32 14.12
N SER A 268 10.15 -10.26 13.51
CA SER A 268 10.00 -10.10 12.07
C SER A 268 9.99 -8.62 11.65
N PRO A 269 10.64 -8.26 10.53
CA PRO A 269 10.70 -6.89 10.06
C PRO A 269 9.30 -6.37 9.67
N GLY A 270 9.05 -5.09 9.94
CA GLY A 270 7.79 -4.42 9.59
C GLY A 270 6.60 -4.79 10.47
N ILE A 271 6.77 -5.68 11.46
CA ILE A 271 5.70 -6.13 12.36
C ILE A 271 5.90 -5.58 13.77
N MET A 272 4.79 -5.15 14.38
CA MET A 272 4.72 -4.84 15.81
C MET A 272 3.62 -5.68 16.46
N VAL A 273 4.00 -6.51 17.43
CA VAL A 273 3.05 -7.36 18.16
C VAL A 273 2.60 -6.66 19.45
N VAL A 274 1.30 -6.34 19.50
CA VAL A 274 0.63 -5.81 20.69
C VAL A 274 -0.47 -6.83 21.06
N ASP A 275 -0.09 -7.79 21.89
CA ASP A 275 -0.94 -8.96 22.19
C ASP A 275 -0.82 -9.32 23.68
N LYS A 276 -1.56 -8.58 24.52
CA LYS A 276 -1.73 -8.86 25.93
C LYS A 276 -3.13 -9.43 26.18
N ARG A 277 -3.33 -10.24 27.21
CA ARG A 277 -4.63 -10.82 27.58
C ARG A 277 -5.29 -10.14 28.77
N GLU A 278 -4.68 -9.11 29.29
CA GLU A 278 -5.18 -8.30 30.39
C GLU A 278 -6.20 -7.29 29.87
N ALA A 279 -7.21 -6.97 30.65
CA ALA A 279 -8.22 -6.02 30.25
C ALA A 279 -7.74 -4.57 30.48
N ASP A 280 -6.74 -4.14 29.75
CA ASP A 280 -6.24 -2.76 29.73
C ASP A 280 -6.25 -2.17 28.31
N GLU A 281 -5.95 -0.90 28.16
CA GLU A 281 -5.99 -0.18 26.88
C GLU A 281 -4.89 -0.63 25.89
N GLU A 282 -3.90 -1.42 26.32
CA GLU A 282 -2.75 -1.83 25.51
C GLU A 282 -2.82 -3.28 25.02
N ASN A 283 -4.01 -3.87 24.93
CA ASN A 283 -4.20 -5.30 24.63
C ASN A 283 -4.12 -5.62 23.14
N TYR A 284 -4.56 -4.73 22.30
CA TYR A 284 -4.67 -4.89 20.85
C TYR A 284 -4.71 -3.51 20.18
N VAL A 285 -4.43 -3.49 18.88
CA VAL A 285 -4.44 -2.26 18.07
C VAL A 285 -5.70 -2.23 17.20
N THR A 286 -6.35 -1.08 17.15
CA THR A 286 -7.49 -0.81 16.28
C THR A 286 -7.07 0.12 15.12
N PRO A 287 -7.92 0.32 14.10
CA PRO A 287 -7.59 1.22 13.00
C PRO A 287 -7.24 2.66 13.40
N ILE A 288 -7.76 3.15 14.52
CA ILE A 288 -7.48 4.53 14.97
C ILE A 288 -6.03 4.68 15.43
N GLU A 289 -5.51 3.71 16.17
CA GLU A 289 -4.16 3.78 16.73
C GLU A 289 -3.07 3.55 15.69
N CYS A 290 -3.39 2.89 14.56
CA CYS A 290 -2.39 2.65 13.52
C CYS A 290 -2.20 3.82 12.54
N VAL A 291 -3.04 4.86 12.61
CA VAL A 291 -2.94 6.00 11.69
C VAL A 291 -1.63 6.75 11.91
N GLY A 292 -0.88 6.93 10.83
CA GLY A 292 0.43 7.58 10.86
C GLY A 292 1.59 6.66 11.25
N GLU A 293 1.31 5.39 11.59
CA GLU A 293 2.34 4.42 11.96
C GLU A 293 2.89 3.68 10.71
N TRP A 294 4.08 3.13 10.83
CA TRP A 294 4.76 2.42 9.74
C TRP A 294 4.59 0.91 9.80
N ALA A 295 4.31 0.39 10.99
CA ALA A 295 4.24 -1.04 11.24
C ALA A 295 2.91 -1.67 10.79
N THR A 296 2.98 -2.95 10.51
CA THR A 296 1.83 -3.85 10.52
C THR A 296 1.68 -4.38 11.95
N PHE A 297 0.57 -4.06 12.60
CA PHE A 297 0.31 -4.46 13.98
C PHE A 297 -0.41 -5.79 14.02
N ILE A 298 0.07 -6.70 14.87
CA ILE A 298 -0.54 -8.00 15.10
C ILE A 298 -0.99 -8.11 16.56
N SER A 299 -2.22 -8.54 16.73
CA SER A 299 -2.88 -8.71 18.02
C SER A 299 -3.71 -9.98 18.02
N ARG A 300 -4.22 -10.40 19.20
CA ARG A 300 -5.20 -11.48 19.33
C ARG A 300 -4.70 -12.81 18.74
N ILE A 301 -3.40 -13.11 18.88
CA ILE A 301 -2.80 -14.38 18.44
C ILE A 301 -3.34 -15.51 19.31
N ARG A 302 -3.85 -16.55 18.67
CA ARG A 302 -4.44 -17.72 19.34
C ARG A 302 -4.45 -18.93 18.42
N GLU A 303 -4.47 -20.13 19.00
CA GLU A 303 -4.73 -21.36 18.26
C GLU A 303 -6.17 -21.40 17.75
N ASP A 304 -6.37 -21.83 16.52
CA ASP A 304 -7.68 -22.21 15.99
C ASP A 304 -7.81 -23.74 16.08
N LYS A 305 -8.59 -24.21 17.06
CA LYS A 305 -8.77 -25.63 17.36
C LYS A 305 -9.79 -26.33 16.45
N THR A 306 -10.32 -25.61 15.44
CA THR A 306 -11.32 -26.18 14.52
C THR A 306 -10.69 -26.86 13.32
N VAL A 307 -9.39 -26.67 13.13
CA VAL A 307 -8.56 -27.29 12.08
C VAL A 307 -7.25 -27.80 12.68
N ASP A 308 -6.60 -28.72 11.97
CA ASP A 308 -5.26 -29.17 12.33
C ASP A 308 -4.26 -28.02 12.11
N HIS A 309 -3.41 -27.75 13.11
CA HIS A 309 -2.39 -26.70 13.05
C HIS A 309 -2.93 -25.29 12.73
N GLY A 310 -4.09 -24.94 13.30
CA GLY A 310 -4.74 -23.65 13.10
C GLY A 310 -4.15 -22.52 13.94
N ILE A 311 -3.90 -21.36 13.33
CA ILE A 311 -3.55 -20.10 14.01
C ILE A 311 -4.50 -19.00 13.54
N ALA A 312 -4.96 -18.17 14.48
CA ALA A 312 -5.75 -16.99 14.16
C ALA A 312 -5.17 -15.75 14.83
N PHE A 313 -5.26 -14.60 14.14
CA PHE A 313 -4.83 -13.31 14.67
C PHE A 313 -5.62 -12.15 14.08
N TRP A 314 -5.43 -10.98 14.65
CA TRP A 314 -5.91 -9.69 14.17
C TRP A 314 -4.75 -8.88 13.64
N CYS A 315 -4.87 -8.40 12.39
CA CYS A 315 -3.87 -7.61 11.68
C CYS A 315 -4.42 -6.22 11.39
N VAL A 316 -3.63 -5.18 11.64
CA VAL A 316 -4.05 -3.77 11.40
C VAL A 316 -2.86 -2.98 10.86
N SER A 317 -3.09 -2.14 9.86
CA SER A 317 -2.09 -1.14 9.45
C SER A 317 -2.74 0.12 8.86
N ASP A 318 -1.96 1.19 8.77
CA ASP A 318 -2.35 2.37 8.00
C ASP A 318 -2.32 2.03 6.51
N ASN A 319 -3.50 1.97 5.89
CA ASN A 319 -3.69 1.61 4.49
C ASN A 319 -3.13 2.65 3.50
N LEU A 320 -2.95 3.90 3.93
CA LEU A 320 -2.31 4.94 3.12
C LEU A 320 -0.78 4.85 3.20
N ARG A 321 -0.25 4.32 4.32
CA ARG A 321 1.19 4.11 4.55
C ARG A 321 1.63 2.74 4.08
N LYS A 322 1.61 1.72 4.95
CA LYS A 322 2.08 0.37 4.55
C LYS A 322 1.28 -0.21 3.38
N GLY A 323 0.00 0.07 3.32
CA GLY A 323 -0.85 -0.34 2.21
C GLY A 323 -0.57 0.37 0.87
N ALA A 324 0.16 1.50 0.86
CA ALA A 324 0.34 2.32 -0.34
C ALA A 324 1.66 3.10 -0.35
N ALA A 325 1.68 4.30 0.25
CA ALA A 325 2.77 5.26 0.13
C ALA A 325 4.08 4.75 0.72
N LEU A 326 4.04 4.19 1.93
CA LEU A 326 5.23 3.66 2.59
C LEU A 326 5.83 2.49 1.81
N ASN A 327 5.00 1.53 1.37
CA ASN A 327 5.48 0.40 0.59
C ASN A 327 6.12 0.86 -0.73
N ALA A 328 5.54 1.85 -1.40
CA ALA A 328 6.11 2.41 -2.63
C ALA A 328 7.46 3.11 -2.38
N VAL A 329 7.60 3.85 -1.27
CA VAL A 329 8.88 4.48 -0.88
C VAL A 329 9.91 3.44 -0.47
N GLN A 330 9.53 2.39 0.27
CA GLN A 330 10.40 1.27 0.61
C GLN A 330 10.91 0.52 -0.64
N ILE A 331 10.06 0.36 -1.67
CA ILE A 331 10.50 -0.19 -2.98
C ILE A 331 11.57 0.72 -3.60
N ALA A 332 11.39 2.04 -3.55
CA ALA A 332 12.39 2.98 -4.04
C ALA A 332 13.71 2.89 -3.22
N GLU A 333 13.63 2.77 -1.90
CA GLU A 333 14.79 2.56 -1.04
C GLU A 333 15.53 1.24 -1.36
N GLU A 334 14.79 0.18 -1.64
CA GLU A 334 15.38 -1.10 -2.02
C GLU A 334 16.17 -1.01 -3.34
N LEU A 335 15.66 -0.26 -4.33
CA LEU A 335 16.39 0.03 -5.56
C LEU A 335 17.70 0.80 -5.28
N LEU A 336 17.68 1.73 -4.32
CA LEU A 336 18.88 2.45 -3.91
C LEU A 336 19.88 1.52 -3.22
N ASN A 337 19.42 0.72 -2.27
CA ASN A 337 20.24 -0.20 -1.48
C ASN A 337 20.95 -1.22 -2.38
N ARG A 338 20.30 -1.68 -3.43
CA ARG A 338 20.88 -2.57 -4.45
C ARG A 338 21.81 -1.87 -5.43
N GLY A 339 21.86 -0.52 -5.40
CA GLY A 339 22.71 0.28 -6.28
C GLY A 339 22.32 0.20 -7.76
N VAL A 340 21.07 -0.19 -8.04
CA VAL A 340 20.55 -0.29 -9.42
C VAL A 340 20.13 1.06 -9.98
N LEU A 341 19.72 2.00 -9.12
CA LEU A 341 19.53 3.40 -9.47
C LEU A 341 20.86 4.13 -9.22
N LYS A 342 21.48 4.62 -10.28
CA LYS A 342 22.67 5.48 -10.17
C LYS A 342 22.22 6.91 -10.50
N PRO A 343 22.35 7.87 -9.58
CA PRO A 343 22.11 9.25 -9.92
C PRO A 343 23.01 9.61 -11.09
N GLU A 344 22.44 10.27 -12.11
CA GLU A 344 23.24 10.75 -13.24
C GLU A 344 24.43 11.53 -12.68
N LYS A 345 25.65 11.03 -12.93
CA LYS A 345 26.85 11.80 -12.63
C LYS A 345 26.72 13.08 -13.45
N ALA A 346 26.58 14.21 -12.78
CA ALA A 346 26.75 15.50 -13.44
C ALA A 346 27.97 15.35 -14.36
N GLN A 347 27.77 15.48 -15.65
CA GLN A 347 28.89 15.55 -16.60
C GLN A 347 29.75 16.71 -16.14
N ILE A 348 30.87 16.40 -15.51
CA ILE A 348 31.90 17.38 -15.23
C ILE A 348 32.34 17.83 -16.61
N PRO A 349 32.13 19.10 -17.00
CA PRO A 349 32.65 19.58 -18.26
C PRO A 349 34.17 19.28 -18.28
N PRO A 350 34.71 18.84 -19.43
CA PRO A 350 36.15 18.60 -19.50
C PRO A 350 36.90 19.85 -19.02
N PRO A 351 38.03 19.70 -18.31
CA PRO A 351 38.82 20.84 -17.90
C PRO A 351 39.11 21.68 -19.15
N LEU A 352 38.85 22.97 -19.06
CA LEU A 352 39.29 23.94 -20.07
C LEU A 352 40.82 23.79 -20.15
N GLU A 353 41.29 23.03 -21.16
CA GLU A 353 42.68 23.12 -21.54
C GLU A 353 42.92 24.50 -22.10
N ASP A 354 43.95 25.13 -21.55
CA ASP A 354 44.41 26.49 -21.78
C ASP A 354 44.27 26.97 -23.22
N LEU A 355 43.62 28.13 -23.38
CA LEU A 355 43.86 29.07 -24.45
C LEU A 355 44.81 30.17 -23.99
#